data_c7fc69e0666e33173b788b8b3ecdbd1b
#
_entry.id   c7fc69e0666e33173b788b8b3ecdbd1b
#
_cell.length_a   1.000
_cell.length_b   1.000
_cell.length_c   1.000
_cell.angle_alpha   90.00
_cell.angle_beta   90.00
_cell.angle_gamma   90.00
#
_symmetry.space_group_name_H-M   'P 1'
#
loop_
_entity.id
_entity.type
_entity.pdbx_description
1 polymer ?
#
loop_
_entity_poly.entity_id
_entity_poly.type
_entity_poly.pdbx_seq_one_letter_code
_entity_poly.pdbx_strand_id
1 'polypeptide(L)'
;MMEQENGTVRVERKYNNKKNQVAKVNKTTIISLTFIELVLILGLFIQTFVYKTAFGQLGIIPIIILIAGIILNFGCYIRNKQSEMLKYYMFFSFFIGWAYLMILGTNILVSFYIYPLIIATILYHDKKYETLLFYTILAVTLIRTIVWSISGQL
;
A
#
# COMPACT_ATOMS: atom_id res chain seq x y z
N MET A 1 21.98 32.27 29.79
CA MET A 1 21.23 31.13 30.32
C MET A 1 19.79 31.08 29.77
N MET A 2 19.02 32.14 29.69
CA MET A 2 17.63 32.17 29.13
C MET A 2 17.52 31.89 27.64
N GLU A 3 18.53 32.20 26.83
CA GLU A 3 18.48 31.97 25.37
C GLU A 3 18.62 30.47 24.97
N GLN A 4 19.39 29.70 25.77
CA GLN A 4 19.53 28.26 25.54
C GLN A 4 18.25 27.50 25.93
N GLU A 5 17.54 27.93 26.95
CA GLU A 5 16.27 27.33 27.39
C GLU A 5 15.14 27.54 26.35
N ASN A 6 15.07 28.71 25.72
CA ASN A 6 14.13 28.99 24.63
C ASN A 6 14.43 28.18 23.38
N GLY A 7 15.68 27.88 23.07
CA GLY A 7 16.11 27.05 21.95
C GLY A 7 15.66 25.59 22.10
N THR A 8 15.86 25.01 23.28
CA THR A 8 15.47 23.60 23.55
C THR A 8 13.96 23.40 23.49
N VAL A 9 13.17 24.28 24.10
CA VAL A 9 11.70 24.24 24.08
C VAL A 9 11.15 24.37 22.64
N ARG A 10 11.78 25.19 21.80
CA ARG A 10 11.38 25.36 20.39
C ARG A 10 11.68 24.12 19.56
N VAL A 11 12.80 23.44 19.79
CA VAL A 11 13.18 22.20 19.11
C VAL A 11 12.23 21.06 19.51
N GLU A 12 11.92 20.91 20.79
CA GLU A 12 10.98 19.89 21.28
C GLU A 12 9.58 20.10 20.72
N ARG A 13 9.07 21.32 20.67
CA ARG A 13 7.78 21.63 20.05
C ARG A 13 7.74 21.23 18.57
N LYS A 14 8.78 21.56 17.82
CA LYS A 14 8.87 21.20 16.39
C LYS A 14 8.91 19.69 16.19
N TYR A 15 9.63 18.97 17.03
CA TYR A 15 9.73 17.51 16.99
C TYR A 15 8.39 16.83 17.32
N ASN A 16 7.70 17.28 18.36
CA ASN A 16 6.38 16.76 18.74
C ASN A 16 5.32 17.05 17.67
N ASN A 17 5.35 18.22 17.05
CA ASN A 17 4.45 18.56 15.94
C ASN A 17 4.70 17.64 14.74
N LYS A 18 5.95 17.35 14.37
CA LYS A 18 6.28 16.42 13.29
C LYS A 18 5.74 15.01 13.59
N LYS A 19 5.95 14.48 14.80
CA LYS A 19 5.43 13.16 15.20
C LYS A 19 3.91 13.07 15.11
N ASN A 20 3.22 14.13 15.57
CA ASN A 20 1.75 14.19 15.50
C ASN A 20 1.25 14.22 14.04
N GLN A 21 1.94 14.94 13.15
CA GLN A 21 1.62 14.93 11.72
C GLN A 21 1.81 13.54 11.12
N VAL A 22 2.93 12.86 11.39
CA VAL A 22 3.17 11.50 10.93
C VAL A 22 2.08 10.54 11.43
N ALA A 23 1.70 10.62 12.70
CA ALA A 23 0.63 9.79 13.25
C ALA A 23 -0.72 10.03 12.55
N LYS A 24 -1.04 11.29 12.23
CA LYS A 24 -2.27 11.65 11.51
C LYS A 24 -2.26 11.10 10.09
N VAL A 25 -1.15 11.26 9.36
CA VAL A 25 -1.01 10.73 8.00
C VAL A 25 -1.08 9.20 8.01
N ASN A 26 -0.35 8.54 8.91
CA ASN A 26 -0.40 7.08 9.08
C ASN A 26 -1.84 6.58 9.32
N LYS A 27 -2.59 7.27 10.21
CA LYS A 27 -3.99 6.92 10.48
C LYS A 27 -4.86 7.03 9.23
N THR A 28 -4.76 8.14 8.50
CA THR A 28 -5.55 8.35 7.28
C THR A 28 -5.19 7.31 6.22
N THR A 29 -3.90 7.07 6.00
CA THR A 29 -3.42 6.12 5.00
C THR A 29 -3.88 4.69 5.30
N ILE A 30 -3.73 4.23 6.56
CA ILE A 30 -4.13 2.86 6.91
C ILE A 30 -5.64 2.65 6.76
N ILE A 31 -6.46 3.62 7.15
CA ILE A 31 -7.91 3.53 7.00
C ILE A 31 -8.28 3.48 5.50
N SER A 32 -7.70 4.35 4.69
CA SER A 32 -7.97 4.41 3.25
C SER A 32 -7.53 3.13 2.53
N LEU A 33 -6.32 2.65 2.80
CA LEU A 33 -5.81 1.41 2.21
C LEU A 33 -6.65 0.21 2.63
N THR A 34 -6.97 0.07 3.92
CA THR A 34 -7.80 -1.02 4.41
C THR A 34 -9.18 -1.04 3.77
N PHE A 35 -9.80 0.14 3.61
CA PHE A 35 -11.09 0.23 2.92
C PHE A 35 -11.01 -0.31 1.48
N ILE A 36 -9.96 0.05 0.76
CA ILE A 36 -9.75 -0.40 -0.62
C ILE A 36 -9.40 -1.90 -0.66
N GLU A 37 -8.56 -2.38 0.26
CA GLU A 37 -8.26 -3.81 0.39
C GLU A 37 -9.52 -4.64 0.66
N LEU A 38 -10.45 -4.15 1.49
CA LEU A 38 -11.74 -4.81 1.74
C LEU A 38 -12.63 -4.84 0.49
N VAL A 39 -12.68 -3.76 -0.29
CA VAL A 39 -13.42 -3.72 -1.57
C VAL A 39 -12.80 -4.72 -2.57
N LEU A 40 -11.46 -4.80 -2.63
CA LEU A 40 -10.76 -5.79 -3.46
C LEU A 40 -11.05 -7.23 -3.04
N ILE A 41 -10.99 -7.51 -1.74
CA ILE A 41 -11.30 -8.84 -1.19
C ILE A 41 -12.73 -9.22 -1.55
N LEU A 42 -13.69 -8.30 -1.40
CA LEU A 42 -15.09 -8.55 -1.76
C LEU A 42 -15.24 -8.85 -3.26
N GLY A 43 -14.58 -8.07 -4.11
CA GLY A 43 -14.58 -8.29 -5.58
C GLY A 43 -13.99 -9.64 -5.96
N LEU A 44 -12.84 -10.00 -5.38
CA LEU A 44 -12.19 -11.30 -5.59
C LEU A 44 -13.04 -12.45 -5.07
N PHE A 45 -13.68 -12.29 -3.91
CA PHE A 45 -14.58 -13.28 -3.34
C PHE A 45 -15.76 -13.55 -4.29
N ILE A 46 -16.41 -12.52 -4.80
CA ILE A 46 -17.51 -12.65 -5.76
C ILE A 46 -17.04 -13.36 -7.02
N GLN A 47 -15.90 -12.97 -7.60
CA GLN A 47 -15.34 -13.62 -8.78
C GLN A 47 -15.02 -15.10 -8.56
N THR A 48 -14.46 -15.42 -7.41
CA THR A 48 -14.02 -16.78 -7.07
C THR A 48 -15.19 -17.71 -6.79
N PHE A 49 -16.14 -17.29 -5.96
CA PHE A 49 -17.17 -18.15 -5.41
C PHE A 49 -18.52 -18.05 -6.12
N VAL A 50 -18.84 -16.86 -6.67
CA VAL A 50 -20.13 -16.66 -7.35
C VAL A 50 -20.02 -16.97 -8.84
N TYR A 51 -19.04 -16.35 -9.52
CA TYR A 51 -18.90 -16.53 -10.98
C TYR A 51 -18.08 -17.76 -11.37
N LYS A 52 -17.38 -18.42 -10.44
CA LYS A 52 -16.55 -19.61 -10.67
C LYS A 52 -15.66 -19.51 -11.92
N THR A 53 -15.16 -18.29 -12.19
CA THR A 53 -14.29 -18.06 -13.35
C THR A 53 -12.98 -18.83 -13.18
N ALA A 54 -12.23 -19.06 -14.28
CA ALA A 54 -10.89 -19.67 -14.25
C ALA A 54 -9.92 -18.94 -13.29
N PHE A 55 -10.21 -17.67 -12.98
CA PHE A 55 -9.58 -16.87 -11.94
C PHE A 55 -9.84 -17.39 -10.52
N GLY A 56 -10.85 -18.25 -10.35
CA GLY A 56 -11.31 -18.72 -9.03
C GLY A 56 -10.25 -19.49 -8.25
N GLN A 57 -9.42 -20.28 -8.91
CA GLN A 57 -8.33 -21.01 -8.23
C GLN A 57 -7.18 -20.07 -7.83
N LEU A 58 -6.92 -19.03 -8.61
CA LEU A 58 -5.92 -18.00 -8.32
C LEU A 58 -6.44 -16.94 -7.35
N GLY A 59 -7.76 -16.77 -7.22
CA GLY A 59 -8.39 -15.75 -6.41
C GLY A 59 -8.23 -15.92 -4.91
N ILE A 60 -8.04 -17.14 -4.42
CA ILE A 60 -7.86 -17.41 -2.98
C ILE A 60 -6.52 -16.86 -2.48
N ILE A 61 -5.45 -17.01 -3.26
CA ILE A 61 -4.10 -16.55 -2.87
C ILE A 61 -4.06 -15.04 -2.62
N PRO A 62 -4.51 -14.16 -3.54
CA PRO A 62 -4.51 -12.73 -3.30
C PRO A 62 -5.44 -12.31 -2.15
N ILE A 63 -6.55 -13.02 -1.91
CA ILE A 63 -7.41 -12.78 -0.74
C ILE A 63 -6.61 -13.00 0.55
N ILE A 64 -5.87 -14.11 0.65
CA ILE A 64 -5.02 -14.41 1.82
C ILE A 64 -3.94 -13.35 1.98
N ILE A 65 -3.28 -12.93 0.89
CA ILE A 65 -2.23 -11.90 0.92
C ILE A 65 -2.81 -10.56 1.43
N LEU A 66 -3.96 -10.13 0.93
CA LEU A 66 -4.60 -8.88 1.34
C LEU A 66 -5.03 -8.92 2.81
N ILE A 67 -5.63 -10.03 3.26
CA ILE A 67 -6.02 -10.19 4.68
C ILE A 67 -4.79 -10.15 5.59
N ALA A 68 -3.72 -10.88 5.23
CA ALA A 68 -2.47 -10.85 5.97
C ALA A 68 -1.87 -9.44 6.01
N GLY A 69 -1.92 -8.72 4.89
CA GLY A 69 -1.50 -7.32 4.78
C GLY A 69 -2.26 -6.40 5.74
N ILE A 70 -3.58 -6.50 5.79
CA ILE A 70 -4.41 -5.74 6.72
C ILE A 70 -3.99 -6.01 8.17
N ILE A 71 -3.88 -7.28 8.56
CA ILE A 71 -3.50 -7.68 9.93
C ILE A 71 -2.13 -7.12 10.30
N LEU A 72 -1.14 -7.26 9.43
CA LEU A 72 0.22 -6.74 9.65
C LEU A 72 0.24 -5.22 9.77
N ASN A 73 -0.47 -4.51 8.89
CA ASN A 73 -0.54 -3.05 8.90
C ASN A 73 -1.16 -2.52 10.19
N PHE A 74 -2.27 -3.11 10.63
CA PHE A 74 -2.90 -2.74 11.91
C PHE A 74 -2.01 -3.09 13.11
N GLY A 75 -1.37 -4.27 13.12
CA GLY A 75 -0.43 -4.67 14.16
C GLY A 75 0.73 -3.69 14.29
N CYS A 76 1.35 -3.30 13.18
CA CYS A 76 2.42 -2.31 13.17
C CYS A 76 1.93 -0.91 13.60
N TYR A 77 0.73 -0.51 13.17
CA TYR A 77 0.13 0.77 13.56
C TYR A 77 -0.17 0.85 15.05
N ILE A 78 -0.76 -0.18 15.63
CA ILE A 78 -1.08 -0.23 17.07
C ILE A 78 0.21 -0.15 17.89
N ARG A 79 1.27 -0.84 17.45
CA ARG A 79 2.55 -0.85 18.14
C ARG A 79 3.26 0.51 18.13
N ASN A 80 3.22 1.23 17.00
CA ASN A 80 3.84 2.55 16.89
C ASN A 80 3.19 3.44 15.82
N LYS A 81 2.19 4.21 16.24
CA LYS A 81 1.44 5.14 15.38
C LYS A 81 2.29 6.24 14.73
N GLN A 82 3.42 6.58 15.34
CA GLN A 82 4.30 7.67 14.92
C GLN A 82 5.50 7.20 14.09
N SER A 83 5.57 5.92 13.75
CA SER A 83 6.68 5.36 12.99
C SER A 83 6.67 5.85 11.54
N GLU A 84 7.79 6.41 11.09
CA GLU A 84 8.00 6.73 9.67
C GLU A 84 8.17 5.48 8.80
N MET A 85 8.51 4.33 9.41
CA MET A 85 8.63 3.05 8.69
C MET A 85 7.27 2.44 8.32
N LEU A 86 6.19 2.86 9.00
CA LEU A 86 4.85 2.30 8.76
C LEU A 86 4.39 2.48 7.31
N LYS A 87 4.76 3.59 6.66
CA LYS A 87 4.47 3.83 5.24
C LYS A 87 5.05 2.75 4.31
N TYR A 88 6.25 2.23 4.62
CA TYR A 88 6.87 1.17 3.83
C TYR A 88 6.19 -0.18 4.06
N TYR A 89 5.79 -0.50 5.29
CA TYR A 89 5.02 -1.72 5.56
C TYR A 89 3.68 -1.71 4.83
N MET A 90 2.93 -0.61 4.90
CA MET A 90 1.68 -0.43 4.16
C MET A 90 1.90 -0.51 2.64
N PHE A 91 3.00 0.07 2.15
CA PHE A 91 3.37 -0.01 0.75
C PHE A 91 3.58 -1.47 0.32
N PHE A 92 4.46 -2.19 0.98
CA PHE A 92 4.82 -3.54 0.57
C PHE A 92 3.65 -4.52 0.70
N SER A 93 2.85 -4.43 1.74
CA SER A 93 1.70 -5.32 1.93
C SER A 93 0.67 -5.17 0.81
N PHE A 94 0.31 -3.93 0.49
CA PHE A 94 -0.62 -3.63 -0.60
C PHE A 94 -0.03 -3.94 -1.97
N PHE A 95 1.24 -3.58 -2.17
CA PHE A 95 1.95 -3.76 -3.42
C PHE A 95 2.08 -5.23 -3.83
N ILE A 96 2.37 -6.14 -2.90
CA ILE A 96 2.46 -7.58 -3.18
C ILE A 96 1.13 -8.10 -3.71
N GLY A 97 0.01 -7.76 -3.06
CA GLY A 97 -1.32 -8.14 -3.52
C GLY A 97 -1.66 -7.58 -4.90
N TRP A 98 -1.37 -6.29 -5.12
CA TRP A 98 -1.59 -5.63 -6.41
C TRP A 98 -0.71 -6.22 -7.52
N ALA A 99 0.58 -6.44 -7.27
CA ALA A 99 1.52 -7.00 -8.24
C ALA A 99 1.10 -8.42 -8.67
N TYR A 100 0.67 -9.25 -7.71
CA TYR A 100 0.14 -10.57 -8.00
C TYR A 100 -1.07 -10.50 -8.95
N LEU A 101 -2.03 -9.64 -8.64
CA LEU A 101 -3.22 -9.45 -9.48
C LEU A 101 -2.87 -8.86 -10.85
N MET A 102 -1.87 -7.98 -10.90
CA MET A 102 -1.44 -7.32 -12.14
C MET A 102 -0.77 -8.29 -13.11
N ILE A 103 0.06 -9.21 -12.60
CA ILE A 103 0.81 -10.16 -13.42
C ILE A 103 -0.10 -11.28 -13.93
N LEU A 104 -0.97 -11.81 -13.08
CA LEU A 104 -1.80 -12.98 -13.39
C LEU A 104 -3.21 -12.61 -13.87
N GLY A 105 -3.67 -11.39 -13.59
CA GLY A 105 -5.01 -10.93 -13.93
C GLY A 105 -5.09 -10.44 -15.36
N THR A 106 -6.15 -10.89 -16.07
CA THR A 106 -6.46 -10.43 -17.43
C THR A 106 -7.24 -9.12 -17.46
N ASN A 107 -7.74 -8.66 -16.31
CA ASN A 107 -8.57 -7.46 -16.21
C ASN A 107 -7.71 -6.20 -16.09
N ILE A 108 -7.85 -5.28 -17.04
CA ILE A 108 -7.16 -3.99 -17.04
C ILE A 108 -7.53 -3.12 -15.83
N LEU A 109 -8.71 -3.31 -15.25
CA LEU A 109 -9.16 -2.57 -14.07
C LEU A 109 -8.24 -2.77 -12.85
N VAL A 110 -7.50 -3.88 -12.81
CA VAL A 110 -6.51 -4.14 -11.75
C VAL A 110 -5.42 -3.04 -11.72
N SER A 111 -5.12 -2.44 -12.86
CA SER A 111 -4.14 -1.36 -12.95
C SER A 111 -4.56 -0.13 -12.11
N PHE A 112 -5.85 0.12 -11.98
CA PHE A 112 -6.37 1.27 -11.23
C PHE A 112 -6.22 1.12 -9.71
N TYR A 113 -6.06 -0.10 -9.21
CA TYR A 113 -5.89 -0.32 -7.77
C TYR A 113 -4.57 0.19 -7.19
N ILE A 114 -3.64 0.66 -8.04
CA ILE A 114 -2.41 1.33 -7.57
C ILE A 114 -2.66 2.78 -7.09
N TYR A 115 -3.76 3.42 -7.50
CA TYR A 115 -4.05 4.83 -7.15
C TYR A 115 -4.00 5.14 -5.65
N PRO A 116 -4.48 4.28 -4.74
CA PRO A 116 -4.34 4.54 -3.30
C PRO A 116 -2.90 4.70 -2.83
N LEU A 117 -1.97 3.93 -3.41
CA LEU A 117 -0.55 4.10 -3.10
C LEU A 117 -0.01 5.43 -3.66
N ILE A 118 -0.47 5.85 -4.83
CA ILE A 118 -0.11 7.15 -5.41
C ILE A 118 -0.62 8.29 -4.50
N ILE A 119 -1.86 8.19 -4.01
CA ILE A 119 -2.41 9.18 -3.07
C ILE A 119 -1.61 9.17 -1.76
N ALA A 120 -1.22 8.00 -1.25
CA ALA A 120 -0.39 7.89 -0.07
C ALA A 120 0.96 8.61 -0.25
N THR A 121 1.59 8.55 -1.43
CA THR A 121 2.86 9.27 -1.67
C THR A 121 2.70 10.78 -1.53
N ILE A 122 1.59 11.32 -2.02
CA ILE A 122 1.27 12.75 -1.89
C ILE A 122 1.11 13.12 -0.41
N LEU A 123 0.41 12.29 0.38
CA LEU A 123 0.19 12.54 1.80
C LEU A 123 1.48 12.52 2.62
N TYR A 124 2.41 11.62 2.29
CA TYR A 124 3.70 11.51 2.98
C TYR A 124 4.72 12.54 2.54
N HIS A 125 4.57 13.08 1.32
CA HIS A 125 5.49 14.05 0.70
C HIS A 125 6.97 13.63 0.85
N ASP A 126 7.26 12.37 0.52
CA ASP A 126 8.59 11.75 0.66
C ASP A 126 9.11 11.29 -0.69
N LYS A 127 10.13 11.98 -1.21
CA LYS A 127 10.75 11.69 -2.51
C LYS A 127 11.27 10.26 -2.63
N LYS A 128 11.79 9.68 -1.54
CA LYS A 128 12.26 8.28 -1.56
C LYS A 128 11.12 7.31 -1.75
N TYR A 129 9.98 7.59 -1.12
CA TYR A 129 8.77 6.80 -1.25
C TYR A 129 8.18 6.91 -2.67
N GLU A 130 8.15 8.12 -3.25
CA GLU A 130 7.72 8.36 -4.63
C GLU A 130 8.61 7.61 -5.63
N THR A 131 9.93 7.70 -5.46
CA THR A 131 10.91 7.01 -6.30
C THR A 131 10.74 5.49 -6.23
N LEU A 132 10.55 4.95 -5.01
CA LEU A 132 10.29 3.52 -4.80
C LEU A 132 9.02 3.09 -5.55
N LEU A 133 7.92 3.83 -5.41
CA LEU A 133 6.66 3.54 -6.08
C LEU A 133 6.83 3.53 -7.60
N PHE A 134 7.50 4.54 -8.16
CA PHE A 134 7.71 4.63 -9.60
C PHE A 134 8.46 3.41 -10.15
N TYR A 135 9.60 3.05 -9.56
CA TYR A 135 10.39 1.90 -10.04
C TYR A 135 9.66 0.57 -9.84
N THR A 136 8.89 0.42 -8.78
CA THR A 136 8.14 -0.82 -8.56
C THR A 136 6.98 -0.96 -9.53
N ILE A 137 6.25 0.11 -9.87
CA ILE A 137 5.22 0.08 -10.92
C ILE A 137 5.85 -0.28 -12.27
N LEU A 138 6.97 0.37 -12.62
CA LEU A 138 7.68 0.10 -13.88
C LEU A 138 8.10 -1.38 -13.97
N ALA A 139 8.71 -1.91 -12.90
CA ALA A 139 9.14 -3.31 -12.84
C ALA A 139 7.97 -4.30 -13.02
N VAL A 140 6.86 -4.10 -12.32
CA VAL A 140 5.68 -4.97 -12.45
C VAL A 140 5.07 -4.89 -13.85
N THR A 141 5.00 -3.70 -14.44
CA THR A 141 4.50 -3.52 -15.80
C THR A 141 5.37 -4.24 -16.83
N LEU A 142 6.70 -4.15 -16.69
CA LEU A 142 7.64 -4.88 -17.55
C LEU A 142 7.49 -6.41 -17.38
N ILE A 143 7.43 -6.91 -16.15
CA ILE A 143 7.24 -8.34 -15.88
C ILE A 143 5.91 -8.81 -16.50
N ARG A 144 4.83 -8.07 -16.30
CA ARG A 144 3.53 -8.39 -16.91
C ARG A 144 3.64 -8.51 -18.44
N THR A 145 4.25 -7.52 -19.08
CA THR A 145 4.41 -7.52 -20.56
C THR A 145 5.19 -8.75 -21.03
N ILE A 146 6.27 -9.11 -20.33
CA ILE A 146 7.07 -10.31 -20.66
C ILE A 146 6.23 -11.59 -20.48
N VAL A 147 5.55 -11.73 -19.34
CA VAL A 147 4.73 -12.91 -19.04
C VAL A 147 3.62 -13.08 -20.09
N TRP A 148 2.94 -12.00 -20.46
CA TRP A 148 1.86 -12.04 -21.43
C TRP A 148 2.35 -12.29 -22.85
N SER A 149 3.52 -11.77 -23.21
CA SER A 149 4.18 -12.07 -24.49
C SER A 149 4.51 -13.56 -24.63
N ILE A 150 5.03 -14.16 -23.56
CA ILE A 150 5.37 -15.59 -23.55
C ILE A 150 4.11 -16.47 -23.55
N SER A 151 3.06 -16.05 -22.86
CA SER A 151 1.80 -16.81 -22.78
C SER A 151 0.88 -16.67 -24.00
N GLY A 152 1.26 -15.84 -24.99
CA GLY A 152 0.46 -15.60 -26.20
C GLY A 152 -0.85 -14.83 -25.95
N GLN A 153 -0.88 -14.04 -24.87
CA GLN A 153 -2.04 -13.22 -24.47
C GLN A 153 -1.94 -11.75 -24.93
N LEU A 154 -0.91 -11.42 -25.70
CA LEU A 154 -0.77 -10.12 -26.38
C LEU A 154 -1.44 -10.13 -27.74
#